data_339374b918818d88592961cf4bbb7b72
#
_entry.id   339374b918818d88592961cf4bbb7b72
#
_cell.length_a   1.000
_cell.length_b   1.000
_cell.length_c   1.000
_cell.angle_alpha   90.00
_cell.angle_beta   90.00
_cell.angle_gamma   90.00
#
_symmetry.space_group_name_H-M   'P 1'
#
loop_
_entity.id
_entity.type
_entity.pdbx_description
1 polymer ?
#
loop_
_entity_poly.entity_id
_entity_poly.type
_entity_poly.pdbx_seq_one_letter_code
_entity_poly.pdbx_strand_id
1 'polypeptide(L)'
;MMLWKKLKKNRMPLLLLRNTVCIVIPAVIVFVVLLVFTIQHPVVYRMICHNAESLEDIRQWNERDCRNIAYTVPSMKYIGYDYYEDDKRVGAYYYSFIDGECVLFLMRTKEPEPELKDVRVCGMVLEDASTVEDVKSELAKGLNMDYDSLNALIYPLVISEPDYPYLETGLLFMGIIVPCIVSAWIIINSVFWTIQPYRHPSAKALSEFGDRKLVYEEVGSQLKHRLLQHNYNYYLTDEYLVISNWFTTDFIRIDYIRYISKHMIQSKSGKKQVYRLTMSNPEKMFYEKDFRSEACADEIMLALVRLNPDIDNRTMTVFNLIPEEEAAAEEPKAEDPKVEEPKAEETEEEESKTEKGL
;
A
#
# COMPACT_ATOMS: atom_id res chain seq x y z
N MET A 1 -12.36 -2.78 35.56
CA MET A 1 -12.37 -1.67 36.54
C MET A 1 -11.03 -1.50 37.27
N MET A 2 -10.34 -2.58 37.66
CA MET A 2 -9.01 -2.49 38.33
C MET A 2 -7.88 -1.90 37.45
N LEU A 3 -7.83 -2.25 36.16
CA LEU A 3 -6.84 -1.74 35.23
C LEU A 3 -6.94 -0.21 35.05
N TRP A 4 -8.15 0.33 34.95
CA TRP A 4 -8.39 1.78 34.84
C TRP A 4 -7.96 2.57 36.07
N LYS A 5 -8.09 2.00 37.27
CA LYS A 5 -7.58 2.63 38.51
C LYS A 5 -6.06 2.63 38.59
N LYS A 6 -5.38 1.56 38.12
CA LYS A 6 -3.91 1.52 37.99
C LYS A 6 -3.39 2.51 36.94
N LEU A 7 -4.07 2.64 35.79
CA LEU A 7 -3.71 3.59 34.72
C LEU A 7 -3.82 5.04 35.19
N LYS A 8 -4.85 5.41 35.97
CA LYS A 8 -4.96 6.77 36.55
C LYS A 8 -3.84 7.12 37.50
N LYS A 9 -3.24 6.13 38.17
CA LYS A 9 -2.18 6.35 39.16
C LYS A 9 -0.78 6.48 38.53
N ASN A 10 -0.57 5.93 37.33
CA ASN A 10 0.68 6.03 36.59
C ASN A 10 0.43 6.65 35.21
N ARG A 11 0.98 7.85 34.95
CA ARG A 11 0.76 8.59 33.70
C ARG A 11 1.52 8.02 32.51
N MET A 12 2.63 7.34 32.75
CA MET A 12 3.47 6.76 31.72
C MET A 12 2.70 5.79 30.78
N PRO A 13 1.95 4.79 31.32
CA PRO A 13 1.12 3.94 30.47
C PRO A 13 0.05 4.70 29.70
N LEU A 14 -0.50 5.79 30.26
CA LEU A 14 -1.51 6.60 29.56
C LEU A 14 -0.96 7.35 28.36
N LEU A 15 0.28 7.85 28.44
CA LEU A 15 0.94 8.52 27.32
C LEU A 15 1.17 7.54 26.17
N LEU A 16 1.71 6.36 26.47
CA LEU A 16 1.94 5.32 25.47
C LEU A 16 0.63 4.73 24.93
N LEU A 17 -0.40 4.59 25.78
CA LEU A 17 -1.73 4.15 25.33
C LEU A 17 -2.34 5.13 24.35
N ARG A 18 -2.18 6.45 24.53
CA ARG A 18 -2.62 7.46 23.58
C ARG A 18 -1.98 7.24 22.21
N ASN A 19 -0.65 7.06 22.20
CA ASN A 19 0.08 6.79 20.96
C ASN A 19 -0.40 5.50 20.28
N THR A 20 -0.57 4.43 21.08
CA THR A 20 -1.10 3.15 20.59
C THR A 20 -2.47 3.33 19.92
N VAL A 21 -3.41 4.02 20.59
CA VAL A 21 -4.77 4.25 20.06
C VAL A 21 -4.74 5.01 18.74
N CYS A 22 -3.89 6.05 18.63
CA CYS A 22 -3.75 6.83 17.41
C CYS A 22 -3.21 6.00 16.21
N ILE A 23 -2.40 4.98 16.48
CA ILE A 23 -1.87 4.06 15.45
C ILE A 23 -2.91 2.98 15.10
N VAL A 24 -3.64 2.48 16.09
CA VAL A 24 -4.58 1.37 15.94
C VAL A 24 -5.86 1.79 15.22
N ILE A 25 -6.40 2.98 15.50
CA ILE A 25 -7.66 3.41 14.88
C ILE A 25 -7.61 3.37 13.35
N PRO A 26 -6.61 3.96 12.67
CA PRO A 26 -6.50 3.84 11.21
C PRO A 26 -6.37 2.39 10.73
N ALA A 27 -5.58 1.57 11.44
CA ALA A 27 -5.41 0.16 11.07
C ALA A 27 -6.72 -0.63 11.18
N VAL A 28 -7.53 -0.40 12.23
CA VAL A 28 -8.84 -1.03 12.38
C VAL A 28 -9.80 -0.57 11.29
N ILE A 29 -9.80 0.72 10.96
CA ILE A 29 -10.65 1.27 9.87
C ILE A 29 -10.28 0.59 8.54
N VAL A 30 -9.00 0.56 8.18
CA VAL A 30 -8.53 -0.09 6.94
C VAL A 30 -8.93 -1.56 6.92
N PHE A 31 -8.69 -2.28 8.02
CA PHE A 31 -9.03 -3.71 8.12
C PHE A 31 -10.53 -3.96 7.93
N VAL A 32 -11.39 -3.18 8.60
CA VAL A 32 -12.85 -3.32 8.50
C VAL A 32 -13.33 -2.95 7.10
N VAL A 33 -12.83 -1.86 6.51
CA VAL A 33 -13.21 -1.44 5.15
C VAL A 33 -12.85 -2.51 4.13
N LEU A 34 -11.64 -3.07 4.20
CA LEU A 34 -11.21 -4.14 3.29
C LEU A 34 -12.02 -5.43 3.50
N LEU A 35 -12.33 -5.78 4.76
CA LEU A 35 -13.15 -6.94 5.06
C LEU A 35 -14.57 -6.80 4.48
N VAL A 36 -15.20 -5.64 4.70
CA VAL A 36 -16.52 -5.32 4.15
C VAL A 36 -16.49 -5.32 2.62
N PHE A 37 -15.46 -4.71 2.02
CA PHE A 37 -15.26 -4.71 0.58
C PHE A 37 -15.16 -6.15 0.03
N THR A 38 -14.36 -7.01 0.66
CA THR A 38 -14.18 -8.39 0.22
C THR A 38 -15.49 -9.20 0.31
N ILE A 39 -16.32 -8.95 1.35
CA ILE A 39 -17.59 -9.67 1.54
C ILE A 39 -18.68 -9.15 0.58
N GLN A 40 -18.74 -7.84 0.35
CA GLN A 40 -19.84 -7.23 -0.38
C GLN A 40 -19.57 -7.07 -1.89
N HIS A 41 -18.31 -7.09 -2.32
CA HIS A 41 -17.98 -6.81 -3.71
C HIS A 41 -17.97 -8.09 -4.55
N PRO A 42 -18.93 -8.27 -5.46
CA PRO A 42 -19.01 -9.45 -6.32
C PRO A 42 -17.79 -9.62 -7.22
N VAL A 43 -17.07 -8.55 -7.53
CA VAL A 43 -15.85 -8.57 -8.36
C VAL A 43 -14.78 -9.48 -7.77
N VAL A 44 -14.56 -9.44 -6.43
CA VAL A 44 -13.58 -10.32 -5.78
C VAL A 44 -13.95 -11.78 -5.97
N TYR A 45 -15.23 -12.10 -5.81
CA TYR A 45 -15.73 -13.45 -5.96
C TYR A 45 -15.63 -13.95 -7.40
N ARG A 46 -15.91 -13.10 -8.40
CA ARG A 46 -15.81 -13.44 -9.83
C ARG A 46 -14.37 -13.63 -10.31
N MET A 47 -13.41 -12.95 -9.70
CA MET A 47 -11.99 -13.07 -10.05
C MET A 47 -11.30 -14.30 -9.46
N ILE A 48 -11.89 -14.92 -8.43
CA ILE A 48 -11.36 -16.15 -7.84
C ILE A 48 -11.60 -17.31 -8.81
N CYS A 49 -10.60 -18.17 -8.96
CA CYS A 49 -10.72 -19.38 -9.73
C CYS A 49 -11.54 -20.42 -8.94
N HIS A 50 -12.72 -20.77 -9.44
CA HIS A 50 -13.63 -21.71 -8.81
C HIS A 50 -13.32 -23.14 -9.26
N ASN A 51 -13.19 -24.06 -8.31
CA ASN A 51 -13.01 -25.47 -8.65
C ASN A 51 -14.30 -26.05 -9.21
N ALA A 52 -14.20 -26.71 -10.37
CA ALA A 52 -15.24 -27.52 -10.98
C ALA A 52 -14.77 -28.98 -11.00
N GLU A 53 -15.67 -29.89 -10.66
CA GLU A 53 -15.42 -31.34 -10.69
C GLU A 53 -16.16 -32.00 -11.87
N SER A 54 -17.15 -31.31 -12.43
CA SER A 54 -17.99 -31.77 -13.56
C SER A 54 -18.26 -30.64 -14.55
N LEU A 55 -18.72 -31.00 -15.76
CA LEU A 55 -19.17 -30.03 -16.76
C LEU A 55 -20.41 -29.26 -16.29
N GLU A 56 -21.25 -29.87 -15.48
CA GLU A 56 -22.41 -29.21 -14.89
C GLU A 56 -21.99 -28.10 -13.89
N ASP A 57 -20.90 -28.31 -13.13
CA ASP A 57 -20.37 -27.27 -12.26
C ASP A 57 -19.87 -26.07 -13.08
N ILE A 58 -19.21 -26.31 -14.22
CA ILE A 58 -18.76 -25.26 -15.14
C ILE A 58 -19.94 -24.43 -15.63
N ARG A 59 -21.04 -25.08 -16.03
CA ARG A 59 -22.26 -24.42 -16.46
C ARG A 59 -22.86 -23.58 -15.35
N GLN A 60 -22.97 -24.14 -14.15
CA GLN A 60 -23.53 -23.42 -12.98
C GLN A 60 -22.69 -22.21 -12.57
N TRP A 61 -21.35 -22.32 -12.64
CA TRP A 61 -20.48 -21.19 -12.38
C TRP A 61 -20.64 -20.10 -13.43
N ASN A 62 -20.71 -20.46 -14.72
CA ASN A 62 -20.92 -19.52 -15.82
C ASN A 62 -22.28 -18.79 -15.68
N GLU A 63 -23.35 -19.48 -15.35
CA GLU A 63 -24.67 -18.88 -15.10
C GLU A 63 -24.66 -17.86 -13.94
N ARG A 64 -23.76 -18.04 -12.97
CA ARG A 64 -23.53 -17.09 -11.87
C ARG A 64 -22.58 -15.97 -12.22
N ASP A 65 -22.19 -15.85 -13.49
CA ASP A 65 -21.19 -14.91 -14.00
C ASP A 65 -19.79 -15.09 -13.32
N CYS A 66 -19.50 -16.29 -12.84
CA CYS A 66 -18.21 -16.71 -12.29
C CYS A 66 -17.45 -17.49 -13.36
N ARG A 67 -16.86 -16.75 -14.30
CA ARG A 67 -16.25 -17.32 -15.51
C ARG A 67 -14.86 -17.93 -15.27
N ASN A 68 -14.22 -17.64 -14.16
CA ASN A 68 -12.88 -18.13 -13.83
C ASN A 68 -12.98 -19.49 -13.12
N ILE A 69 -12.55 -20.54 -13.79
CA ILE A 69 -12.66 -21.90 -13.28
C ILE A 69 -11.32 -22.64 -13.28
N ALA A 70 -11.19 -23.58 -12.36
CA ALA A 70 -10.15 -24.58 -12.36
C ALA A 70 -10.77 -25.95 -12.54
N TYR A 71 -10.35 -26.65 -13.58
CA TYR A 71 -10.83 -27.99 -13.89
C TYR A 71 -9.66 -28.94 -14.13
N THR A 72 -9.73 -30.17 -13.63
CA THR A 72 -8.69 -31.17 -13.87
C THR A 72 -9.11 -32.10 -14.98
N VAL A 73 -8.37 -32.09 -16.09
CA VAL A 73 -8.65 -32.89 -17.28
C VAL A 73 -7.76 -34.15 -17.25
N PRO A 74 -8.34 -35.35 -17.29
CA PRO A 74 -7.56 -36.59 -17.28
C PRO A 74 -6.63 -36.75 -18.48
N SER A 75 -7.11 -36.38 -19.67
CA SER A 75 -6.31 -36.37 -20.90
C SER A 75 -6.90 -35.40 -21.89
N MET A 76 -6.06 -34.63 -22.58
CA MET A 76 -6.45 -33.76 -23.67
C MET A 76 -5.47 -33.90 -24.82
N LYS A 77 -5.97 -33.80 -26.07
CA LYS A 77 -5.19 -33.94 -27.29
C LYS A 77 -5.12 -32.62 -28.05
N TYR A 78 -3.96 -32.34 -28.60
CA TYR A 78 -3.74 -31.16 -29.43
C TYR A 78 -4.50 -31.28 -30.73
N ILE A 79 -5.20 -30.23 -31.14
CA ILE A 79 -6.05 -30.20 -32.36
C ILE A 79 -5.20 -29.99 -33.62
N GLY A 80 -4.00 -29.42 -33.49
CA GLY A 80 -3.19 -28.96 -34.63
C GLY A 80 -3.39 -27.47 -34.93
N TYR A 81 -4.11 -26.74 -34.06
CA TYR A 81 -4.43 -25.34 -34.24
C TYR A 81 -3.83 -24.47 -33.15
N ASP A 82 -3.01 -23.51 -33.59
CA ASP A 82 -2.33 -22.57 -32.70
C ASP A 82 -3.09 -21.26 -32.60
N TYR A 83 -3.03 -20.65 -31.41
CA TYR A 83 -3.60 -19.35 -31.15
C TYR A 83 -2.52 -18.27 -31.13
N TYR A 84 -2.73 -17.22 -31.94
CA TYR A 84 -1.82 -16.10 -32.10
C TYR A 84 -2.50 -14.80 -31.65
N GLU A 85 -1.75 -13.94 -30.95
CA GLU A 85 -2.12 -12.59 -30.59
C GLU A 85 -0.97 -11.67 -31.00
N ASP A 86 -1.23 -10.61 -31.77
CA ASP A 86 -0.21 -9.69 -32.30
C ASP A 86 0.96 -10.43 -33.01
N ASP A 87 0.65 -11.39 -33.87
CA ASP A 87 1.63 -12.24 -34.57
C ASP A 87 2.54 -13.11 -33.67
N LYS A 88 2.23 -13.19 -32.39
CA LYS A 88 2.93 -14.05 -31.45
C LYS A 88 2.05 -15.22 -31.05
N ARG A 89 2.63 -16.41 -31.07
CA ARG A 89 1.96 -17.57 -30.54
C ARG A 89 1.77 -17.43 -29.04
N VAL A 90 0.53 -17.45 -28.57
CA VAL A 90 0.15 -17.33 -27.17
C VAL A 90 -0.28 -18.67 -26.60
N GLY A 91 -0.88 -19.52 -27.43
CA GLY A 91 -1.40 -20.79 -26.99
C GLY A 91 -1.69 -21.77 -28.11
N ALA A 92 -2.31 -22.88 -27.74
CA ALA A 92 -2.72 -23.95 -28.65
C ALA A 92 -4.06 -24.54 -28.17
N TYR A 93 -4.88 -24.98 -29.16
CA TYR A 93 -6.15 -25.59 -28.85
C TYR A 93 -6.01 -27.10 -28.64
N TYR A 94 -6.68 -27.55 -27.58
CA TYR A 94 -6.78 -28.95 -27.18
C TYR A 94 -8.25 -29.33 -27.07
N TYR A 95 -8.53 -30.64 -27.17
CA TYR A 95 -9.85 -31.18 -26.93
C TYR A 95 -9.77 -32.38 -25.97
N SER A 96 -10.85 -32.61 -25.26
CA SER A 96 -11.05 -33.81 -24.45
C SER A 96 -12.50 -34.24 -24.51
N PHE A 97 -12.74 -35.57 -24.51
CA PHE A 97 -14.10 -36.09 -24.35
C PHE A 97 -14.37 -36.34 -22.87
N ILE A 98 -15.34 -35.65 -22.31
CA ILE A 98 -15.73 -35.68 -20.91
C ILE A 98 -17.24 -35.89 -20.87
N ASP A 99 -17.71 -36.89 -20.19
CA ASP A 99 -19.15 -37.23 -20.03
C ASP A 99 -19.91 -37.34 -21.36
N GLY A 100 -19.22 -37.68 -22.45
CA GLY A 100 -19.79 -37.83 -23.79
C GLY A 100 -19.82 -36.53 -24.61
N GLU A 101 -19.40 -35.41 -24.09
CA GLU A 101 -19.26 -34.13 -24.76
C GLU A 101 -17.80 -33.83 -25.10
N CYS A 102 -17.56 -33.20 -26.25
CA CYS A 102 -16.22 -32.75 -26.66
C CYS A 102 -15.97 -31.34 -26.14
N VAL A 103 -15.08 -31.19 -25.16
CA VAL A 103 -14.73 -29.92 -24.56
C VAL A 103 -13.47 -29.37 -25.20
N LEU A 104 -13.51 -28.08 -25.55
CA LEU A 104 -12.37 -27.35 -26.13
C LEU A 104 -11.63 -26.56 -25.03
N PHE A 105 -10.29 -26.66 -25.08
CA PHE A 105 -9.40 -25.94 -24.18
C PHE A 105 -8.41 -25.13 -25.00
N LEU A 106 -8.26 -23.85 -24.67
CA LEU A 106 -7.16 -23.02 -25.15
C LEU A 106 -6.10 -22.94 -24.05
N MET A 107 -4.96 -23.60 -24.29
CA MET A 107 -3.86 -23.70 -23.31
C MET A 107 -2.76 -22.71 -23.65
N ARG A 108 -2.20 -22.06 -22.64
CA ARG A 108 -1.03 -21.20 -22.79
C ARG A 108 0.24 -22.07 -22.92
N THR A 109 0.74 -22.25 -24.13
CA THR A 109 1.95 -23.01 -24.39
C THR A 109 2.78 -22.41 -25.51
N LYS A 110 4.10 -22.50 -25.38
CA LYS A 110 5.04 -22.15 -26.46
C LYS A 110 5.24 -23.28 -27.44
N GLU A 111 5.23 -24.52 -26.97
CA GLU A 111 5.41 -25.72 -27.74
C GLU A 111 4.29 -26.69 -27.35
N PRO A 112 3.34 -27.01 -28.26
CA PRO A 112 2.26 -27.93 -27.93
C PRO A 112 2.76 -29.36 -27.94
N GLU A 113 2.43 -30.06 -26.86
CA GLU A 113 2.58 -31.51 -26.79
C GLU A 113 1.38 -32.19 -27.44
N PRO A 114 1.56 -33.34 -28.14
CA PRO A 114 0.46 -34.04 -28.79
C PRO A 114 -0.66 -34.48 -27.83
N GLU A 115 -0.31 -34.79 -26.59
CA GLU A 115 -1.23 -35.24 -25.55
C GLU A 115 -0.76 -34.72 -24.18
N LEU A 116 -1.67 -34.16 -23.42
CA LEU A 116 -1.45 -33.75 -22.04
C LEU A 116 -2.29 -34.62 -21.10
N LYS A 117 -1.73 -35.11 -19.98
CA LYS A 117 -2.39 -36.00 -19.01
C LYS A 117 -2.43 -35.38 -17.63
N ASP A 118 -3.56 -35.57 -16.92
CA ASP A 118 -3.78 -35.13 -15.55
C ASP A 118 -3.46 -33.62 -15.35
N VAL A 119 -3.90 -32.81 -16.28
CA VAL A 119 -3.61 -31.37 -16.28
C VAL A 119 -4.70 -30.59 -15.58
N ARG A 120 -4.32 -29.80 -14.61
CA ARG A 120 -5.22 -28.80 -14.00
C ARG A 120 -5.20 -27.53 -14.82
N VAL A 121 -6.29 -27.26 -15.52
CA VAL A 121 -6.49 -26.03 -16.28
C VAL A 121 -7.12 -24.97 -15.38
N CYS A 122 -6.53 -23.79 -15.33
CA CYS A 122 -7.12 -22.61 -14.70
C CYS A 122 -7.35 -21.56 -15.78
N GLY A 123 -8.59 -21.35 -16.17
CA GLY A 123 -8.93 -20.54 -17.32
C GLY A 123 -10.25 -19.80 -17.17
N MET A 124 -10.50 -18.88 -18.09
CA MET A 124 -11.77 -18.19 -18.22
C MET A 124 -12.70 -18.96 -19.18
N VAL A 125 -13.94 -19.12 -18.78
CA VAL A 125 -14.99 -19.72 -19.62
C VAL A 125 -15.44 -18.68 -20.64
N LEU A 126 -15.32 -19.02 -21.92
CA LEU A 126 -15.75 -18.21 -23.05
C LEU A 126 -16.99 -18.86 -23.67
N GLU A 127 -17.99 -18.04 -23.94
CA GLU A 127 -19.13 -18.40 -24.79
C GLU A 127 -18.70 -18.25 -26.25
N ASP A 128 -19.03 -19.22 -27.04
CA ASP A 128 -18.69 -19.45 -28.45
C ASP A 128 -18.22 -18.19 -29.22
N ALA A 129 -16.89 -18.03 -29.35
CA ALA A 129 -16.32 -16.96 -30.15
C ALA A 129 -16.15 -17.41 -31.62
N SER A 130 -16.23 -16.47 -32.57
CA SER A 130 -16.08 -16.75 -34.03
C SER A 130 -14.79 -17.51 -34.40
N THR A 131 -13.73 -17.38 -33.59
CA THR A 131 -12.46 -18.11 -33.74
C THR A 131 -12.61 -19.63 -33.54
N VAL A 132 -13.64 -20.07 -32.84
CA VAL A 132 -13.87 -21.50 -32.55
C VAL A 132 -14.42 -22.26 -33.76
N GLU A 133 -15.03 -21.58 -34.72
CA GLU A 133 -15.55 -22.22 -35.96
C GLU A 133 -14.42 -22.82 -36.78
N ASP A 134 -13.29 -22.13 -36.94
CA ASP A 134 -12.11 -22.63 -37.63
C ASP A 134 -11.51 -23.82 -36.90
N VAL A 135 -11.44 -23.73 -35.55
CA VAL A 135 -10.94 -24.81 -34.68
C VAL A 135 -11.83 -26.06 -34.79
N LYS A 136 -13.17 -25.89 -34.80
CA LYS A 136 -14.13 -26.97 -34.97
C LYS A 136 -13.97 -27.65 -36.34
N SER A 137 -13.79 -26.84 -37.38
CA SER A 137 -13.58 -27.36 -38.77
C SER A 137 -12.30 -28.18 -38.83
N GLU A 138 -11.20 -27.73 -38.23
CA GLU A 138 -9.94 -28.48 -38.25
C GLU A 138 -10.06 -29.75 -37.41
N LEU A 139 -10.72 -29.70 -36.25
CA LEU A 139 -10.98 -30.86 -35.41
C LEU A 139 -11.83 -31.91 -36.14
N ALA A 140 -12.88 -31.47 -36.89
CA ALA A 140 -13.71 -32.39 -37.67
C ALA A 140 -12.90 -33.14 -38.73
N LYS A 141 -11.99 -32.43 -39.44
CA LYS A 141 -11.06 -33.05 -40.40
C LYS A 141 -10.12 -34.05 -39.72
N GLY A 142 -9.52 -33.66 -38.56
CA GLY A 142 -8.60 -34.50 -37.80
C GLY A 142 -9.25 -35.79 -37.29
N LEU A 143 -10.52 -35.73 -36.90
CA LEU A 143 -11.31 -36.87 -36.42
C LEU A 143 -11.99 -37.67 -37.53
N ASN A 144 -11.91 -37.26 -38.81
CA ASN A 144 -12.69 -37.79 -39.92
C ASN A 144 -14.21 -37.81 -39.66
N MET A 145 -14.73 -36.80 -39.00
CA MET A 145 -16.15 -36.63 -38.67
C MET A 145 -16.78 -35.54 -39.54
N ASP A 146 -18.08 -35.69 -39.77
CA ASP A 146 -18.87 -34.61 -40.34
C ASP A 146 -18.98 -33.44 -39.37
N TYR A 147 -18.88 -32.19 -39.89
CA TYR A 147 -18.90 -30.98 -39.09
C TYR A 147 -20.15 -30.85 -38.21
N ASP A 148 -21.33 -31.11 -38.78
CA ASP A 148 -22.61 -31.00 -38.06
C ASP A 148 -22.69 -32.02 -36.93
N SER A 149 -22.20 -33.25 -37.17
CA SER A 149 -22.16 -34.32 -36.19
C SER A 149 -21.19 -33.99 -35.03
N LEU A 150 -20.03 -33.40 -35.32
CA LEU A 150 -19.09 -32.95 -34.31
C LEU A 150 -19.64 -31.77 -33.52
N ASN A 151 -20.25 -30.78 -34.23
CA ASN A 151 -20.79 -29.59 -33.58
C ASN A 151 -21.93 -29.90 -32.59
N ALA A 152 -22.68 -30.98 -32.85
CA ALA A 152 -23.70 -31.49 -31.94
C ALA A 152 -23.11 -32.11 -30.64
N LEU A 153 -21.84 -32.54 -30.66
CA LEU A 153 -21.15 -33.14 -29.53
C LEU A 153 -20.26 -32.11 -28.79
N ILE A 154 -19.98 -30.97 -29.40
CA ILE A 154 -19.10 -29.96 -28.78
C ILE A 154 -19.85 -29.26 -27.64
N TYR A 155 -19.18 -29.23 -26.49
CA TYR A 155 -19.64 -28.45 -25.34
C TYR A 155 -19.66 -26.95 -25.72
N PRO A 156 -20.73 -26.22 -25.40
CA PRO A 156 -20.94 -24.87 -25.92
C PRO A 156 -19.97 -23.81 -25.30
N LEU A 157 -19.19 -24.20 -24.31
CA LEU A 157 -18.25 -23.32 -23.63
C LEU A 157 -16.81 -23.76 -23.89
N VAL A 158 -15.91 -22.81 -24.05
CA VAL A 158 -14.46 -23.02 -24.20
C VAL A 158 -13.75 -22.55 -22.94
N ILE A 159 -12.79 -23.32 -22.47
CA ILE A 159 -11.97 -22.93 -21.31
C ILE A 159 -10.65 -22.38 -21.84
N SER A 160 -10.43 -21.09 -21.63
CA SER A 160 -9.25 -20.37 -22.09
C SER A 160 -8.32 -19.98 -20.95
N GLU A 161 -7.10 -20.51 -20.96
CA GLU A 161 -6.05 -20.12 -20.01
C GLU A 161 -5.42 -18.76 -20.36
N PRO A 162 -5.18 -18.37 -21.64
CA PRO A 162 -4.68 -17.05 -21.99
C PRO A 162 -5.59 -15.91 -21.53
N ASP A 163 -6.91 -16.11 -21.59
CA ASP A 163 -7.88 -15.07 -21.21
C ASP A 163 -8.09 -14.95 -19.68
N TYR A 164 -7.50 -15.85 -18.90
CA TYR A 164 -7.55 -15.74 -17.46
C TYR A 164 -6.74 -14.51 -16.98
N PRO A 165 -7.33 -13.58 -16.21
CA PRO A 165 -6.71 -12.33 -15.85
C PRO A 165 -5.72 -12.49 -14.67
N TYR A 166 -4.60 -13.21 -14.88
CA TYR A 166 -3.60 -13.49 -13.84
C TYR A 166 -3.05 -12.22 -13.18
N LEU A 167 -2.71 -11.20 -14.00
CA LEU A 167 -2.11 -9.98 -13.50
C LEU A 167 -3.10 -9.18 -12.65
N GLU A 168 -4.32 -9.00 -13.16
CA GLU A 168 -5.37 -8.23 -12.49
C GLU A 168 -5.80 -8.90 -11.19
N THR A 169 -5.99 -10.21 -11.22
CA THR A 169 -6.30 -11.02 -10.04
C THR A 169 -5.18 -10.94 -9.01
N GLY A 170 -3.92 -11.06 -9.45
CA GLY A 170 -2.74 -10.93 -8.59
C GLY A 170 -2.64 -9.56 -7.93
N LEU A 171 -2.82 -8.47 -8.68
CA LEU A 171 -2.81 -7.11 -8.16
C LEU A 171 -3.95 -6.85 -7.18
N LEU A 172 -5.16 -7.35 -7.47
CA LEU A 172 -6.30 -7.26 -6.56
C LEU A 172 -6.01 -7.94 -5.22
N PHE A 173 -5.51 -9.17 -5.27
CA PHE A 173 -5.14 -9.92 -4.06
C PHE A 173 -4.05 -9.22 -3.26
N MET A 174 -3.00 -8.72 -3.91
CA MET A 174 -1.96 -7.95 -3.25
C MET A 174 -2.52 -6.68 -2.60
N GLY A 175 -3.41 -5.96 -3.30
CA GLY A 175 -4.09 -4.77 -2.78
C GLY A 175 -4.99 -5.01 -1.57
N ILE A 176 -5.51 -6.22 -1.39
CA ILE A 176 -6.36 -6.61 -0.25
C ILE A 176 -5.55 -7.29 0.85
N ILE A 177 -4.78 -8.33 0.49
CA ILE A 177 -4.10 -9.21 1.47
C ILE A 177 -3.01 -8.46 2.22
N VAL A 178 -2.16 -7.70 1.52
CA VAL A 178 -1.03 -7.01 2.15
C VAL A 178 -1.49 -5.99 3.21
N PRO A 179 -2.44 -5.07 2.92
CA PRO A 179 -2.93 -4.15 3.94
C PRO A 179 -3.69 -4.86 5.07
N CYS A 180 -4.39 -5.97 4.79
CA CYS A 180 -5.04 -6.79 5.84
C CYS A 180 -4.01 -7.39 6.80
N ILE A 181 -2.93 -7.98 6.28
CA ILE A 181 -1.84 -8.56 7.09
C ILE A 181 -1.16 -7.46 7.92
N VAL A 182 -0.82 -6.32 7.31
CA VAL A 182 -0.19 -5.19 7.99
C VAL A 182 -1.10 -4.64 9.10
N SER A 183 -2.38 -4.46 8.81
CA SER A 183 -3.36 -3.99 9.79
C SER A 183 -3.54 -4.97 10.95
N ALA A 184 -3.66 -6.26 10.66
CA ALA A 184 -3.75 -7.30 11.67
C ALA A 184 -2.49 -7.34 12.55
N TRP A 185 -1.30 -7.23 11.94
CA TRP A 185 -0.03 -7.18 12.68
C TRP A 185 0.05 -5.96 13.61
N ILE A 186 -0.39 -4.77 13.16
CA ILE A 186 -0.46 -3.57 14.00
C ILE A 186 -1.42 -3.78 15.17
N ILE A 187 -2.61 -4.34 14.93
CA ILE A 187 -3.62 -4.60 15.96
C ILE A 187 -3.09 -5.57 17.01
N ILE A 188 -2.47 -6.68 16.59
CA ILE A 188 -1.90 -7.69 17.49
C ILE A 188 -0.79 -7.07 18.35
N ASN A 189 0.17 -6.36 17.73
CA ASN A 189 1.24 -5.71 18.48
C ASN A 189 0.70 -4.68 19.47
N SER A 190 -0.35 -3.97 19.15
CA SER A 190 -0.98 -2.98 20.03
C SER A 190 -1.56 -3.60 21.29
N VAL A 191 -2.10 -4.80 21.20
CA VAL A 191 -2.52 -5.57 22.38
C VAL A 191 -1.31 -5.88 23.28
N PHE A 192 -0.18 -6.33 22.68
CA PHE A 192 1.05 -6.58 23.41
C PHE A 192 1.60 -5.32 24.07
N TRP A 193 1.59 -4.17 23.39
CA TRP A 193 2.03 -2.87 23.94
C TRP A 193 1.13 -2.39 25.07
N THR A 194 -0.17 -2.73 25.02
CA THR A 194 -1.08 -2.39 26.13
C THR A 194 -0.81 -3.23 27.38
N ILE A 195 -0.48 -4.52 27.19
CA ILE A 195 -0.15 -5.44 28.31
C ILE A 195 1.24 -5.15 28.86
N GLN A 196 2.22 -4.87 27.98
CA GLN A 196 3.62 -4.62 28.31
C GLN A 196 4.08 -3.26 27.74
N PRO A 197 3.69 -2.13 28.36
CA PRO A 197 3.92 -0.79 27.78
C PRO A 197 5.41 -0.46 27.57
N TYR A 198 6.30 -1.04 28.35
CA TYR A 198 7.74 -0.86 28.15
C TYR A 198 8.25 -1.43 26.80
N ARG A 199 7.47 -2.30 26.12
CA ARG A 199 7.79 -2.81 24.78
C ARG A 199 7.30 -1.92 23.65
N HIS A 200 6.55 -0.86 23.96
CA HIS A 200 6.07 0.09 22.95
C HIS A 200 7.25 0.70 22.16
N PRO A 201 7.13 0.92 20.84
CA PRO A 201 8.21 1.50 20.02
C PRO A 201 8.78 2.80 20.60
N SER A 202 7.93 3.72 21.07
CA SER A 202 8.38 4.97 21.71
C SER A 202 9.21 4.74 22.97
N ALA A 203 9.02 3.63 23.68
CA ALA A 203 9.83 3.30 24.86
C ALA A 203 11.16 2.62 24.49
N LYS A 204 11.45 2.38 23.20
CA LYS A 204 12.71 1.76 22.77
C LYS A 204 13.92 2.62 23.13
N ALA A 205 13.80 3.94 23.03
CA ALA A 205 14.86 4.88 23.40
C ALA A 205 15.32 4.74 24.86
N LEU A 206 14.44 4.25 25.75
CA LEU A 206 14.81 4.03 27.15
C LEU A 206 15.91 2.96 27.34
N SER A 207 16.09 2.06 26.34
CA SER A 207 17.16 1.06 26.40
C SER A 207 18.57 1.65 26.27
N GLU A 208 18.70 2.89 25.81
CA GLU A 208 19.97 3.63 25.75
C GLU A 208 20.44 4.03 27.14
N PHE A 209 19.52 4.12 28.11
CA PHE A 209 19.80 4.57 29.49
C PHE A 209 19.94 3.40 30.49
N GLY A 210 19.75 2.15 30.05
CA GLY A 210 19.87 0.96 30.88
C GLY A 210 18.80 -0.11 30.58
N ASP A 211 18.49 -0.95 31.61
CA ASP A 211 17.43 -1.92 31.47
C ASP A 211 16.09 -1.22 31.21
N ARG A 212 15.53 -1.48 30.02
CA ARG A 212 14.35 -0.80 29.51
C ARG A 212 13.15 -0.84 30.46
N LYS A 213 12.95 -1.94 31.15
CA LYS A 213 11.83 -2.07 32.11
C LYS A 213 12.07 -1.26 33.37
N LEU A 214 13.28 -1.31 33.90
CA LEU A 214 13.64 -0.55 35.11
C LEU A 214 13.58 0.95 34.83
N VAL A 215 14.19 1.41 33.72
CA VAL A 215 14.14 2.82 33.31
C VAL A 215 12.70 3.27 33.06
N TYR A 216 11.86 2.42 32.44
CA TYR A 216 10.44 2.71 32.24
C TYR A 216 9.70 2.92 33.57
N GLU A 217 9.95 2.08 34.58
CA GLU A 217 9.33 2.19 35.91
C GLU A 217 9.84 3.45 36.65
N GLU A 218 11.11 3.75 36.52
CA GLU A 218 11.76 4.95 37.08
C GLU A 218 11.15 6.23 36.51
N VAL A 219 11.15 6.40 35.16
CA VAL A 219 10.52 7.55 34.47
C VAL A 219 9.05 7.66 34.89
N GLY A 220 8.34 6.51 34.94
CA GLY A 220 6.96 6.45 35.39
C GLY A 220 6.76 6.94 36.84
N SER A 221 7.70 6.71 37.71
CA SER A 221 7.67 7.21 39.11
C SER A 221 7.94 8.72 39.17
N GLN A 222 8.93 9.20 38.42
CA GLN A 222 9.29 10.62 38.35
C GLN A 222 8.16 11.46 37.71
N LEU A 223 7.46 10.94 36.71
CA LEU A 223 6.31 11.62 36.08
C LEU A 223 5.15 11.89 37.07
N LYS A 224 5.05 11.20 38.19
CA LYS A 224 4.07 11.53 39.27
C LYS A 224 4.43 12.81 40.01
N HIS A 225 5.72 13.09 40.14
CA HIS A 225 6.29 14.22 40.87
C HIS A 225 6.91 15.27 39.93
N ARG A 226 6.48 15.28 38.67
CA ARG A 226 7.01 16.18 37.65
C ARG A 226 7.10 17.63 38.09
N LEU A 227 8.20 18.28 37.72
CA LEU A 227 8.47 19.68 38.03
C LEU A 227 7.65 20.64 37.18
N LEU A 228 7.50 20.30 35.89
CA LEU A 228 6.79 21.11 34.92
C LEU A 228 5.87 20.25 34.05
N GLN A 229 4.72 20.77 33.67
CA GLN A 229 3.85 20.18 32.65
C GLN A 229 3.25 21.31 31.79
N HIS A 230 3.45 21.21 30.50
CA HIS A 230 2.84 22.15 29.54
C HIS A 230 1.97 21.41 28.50
N ASN A 231 0.71 21.86 28.37
CA ASN A 231 -0.26 21.39 27.35
C ASN A 231 -0.39 19.87 27.19
N TYR A 232 -0.19 19.07 28.24
CA TYR A 232 -0.22 17.59 28.21
C TYR A 232 0.76 16.92 27.21
N ASN A 233 1.68 17.68 26.64
CA ASN A 233 2.64 17.20 25.66
C ASN A 233 4.09 17.21 26.21
N TYR A 234 4.39 18.08 27.15
CA TYR A 234 5.73 18.26 27.71
C TYR A 234 5.70 18.02 29.21
N TYR A 235 6.58 17.16 29.66
CA TYR A 235 6.73 16.82 31.06
C TYR A 235 8.21 16.89 31.42
N LEU A 236 8.56 17.71 32.39
CA LEU A 236 9.89 17.78 32.92
C LEU A 236 9.91 17.12 34.30
N THR A 237 10.82 16.19 34.50
CA THR A 237 11.12 15.55 35.79
C THR A 237 12.52 15.95 36.25
N ASP A 238 13.00 15.39 37.35
CA ASP A 238 14.34 15.69 37.84
C ASP A 238 15.44 15.23 36.86
N GLU A 239 15.22 14.14 36.12
CA GLU A 239 16.22 13.53 35.24
C GLU A 239 15.82 13.46 33.78
N TYR A 240 14.52 13.58 33.45
CA TYR A 240 14.01 13.36 32.09
C TYR A 240 13.13 14.51 31.61
N LEU A 241 13.34 14.88 30.35
CA LEU A 241 12.37 15.63 29.56
C LEU A 241 11.58 14.62 28.70
N VAL A 242 10.27 14.52 28.95
CA VAL A 242 9.36 13.64 28.18
C VAL A 242 8.49 14.49 27.29
N ILE A 243 8.58 14.25 25.99
CA ILE A 243 7.82 14.97 24.96
C ILE A 243 6.88 13.99 24.29
N SER A 244 5.58 14.16 24.46
CA SER A 244 4.58 13.22 23.97
C SER A 244 3.65 13.87 22.95
N ASN A 245 3.77 13.44 21.70
CA ASN A 245 2.87 13.81 20.61
C ASN A 245 1.74 12.77 20.47
N TRP A 246 0.88 12.93 19.46
CA TRP A 246 -0.20 11.98 19.19
C TRP A 246 0.29 10.56 18.85
N PHE A 247 1.43 10.46 18.14
CA PHE A 247 1.95 9.19 17.62
C PHE A 247 3.21 8.71 18.31
N THR A 248 4.01 9.62 18.91
CA THR A 248 5.30 9.33 19.51
C THR A 248 5.43 9.91 20.90
N THR A 249 6.26 9.29 21.72
CA THR A 249 6.73 9.84 22.98
C THR A 249 8.24 9.71 23.00
N ASP A 250 8.92 10.85 23.11
CA ASP A 250 10.37 10.92 23.16
C ASP A 250 10.82 11.12 24.62
N PHE A 251 11.89 10.46 24.98
CA PHE A 251 12.50 10.50 26.30
C PHE A 251 13.92 11.03 26.15
N ILE A 252 14.21 12.16 26.76
CA ILE A 252 15.51 12.80 26.71
C ILE A 252 16.03 12.90 28.14
N ARG A 253 17.18 12.33 28.39
CA ARG A 253 17.82 12.41 29.71
C ARG A 253 18.54 13.74 29.81
N ILE A 254 18.31 14.49 30.93
CA ILE A 254 18.75 15.87 31.07
C ILE A 254 20.28 15.98 31.20
N ASP A 255 20.92 15.02 31.86
CA ASP A 255 22.38 14.98 32.01
C ASP A 255 23.12 14.71 30.68
N TYR A 256 22.42 14.20 29.64
CA TYR A 256 22.98 14.03 28.31
C TYR A 256 22.92 15.31 27.47
N ILE A 257 22.14 16.32 27.86
CA ILE A 257 22.05 17.57 27.15
C ILE A 257 23.26 18.42 27.48
N ARG A 258 24.08 18.79 26.48
CA ARG A 258 25.24 19.68 26.66
C ARG A 258 25.03 21.05 26.01
N TYR A 259 24.24 21.10 24.97
CA TYR A 259 23.95 22.35 24.26
C TYR A 259 22.44 22.50 24.09
N ILE A 260 21.97 23.72 24.32
CA ILE A 260 20.58 24.08 24.02
C ILE A 260 20.55 25.42 23.28
N SER A 261 19.76 25.48 22.22
CA SER A 261 19.56 26.71 21.47
C SER A 261 18.10 26.87 21.08
N LYS A 262 17.62 28.11 21.04
CA LYS A 262 16.28 28.47 20.59
C LYS A 262 16.37 29.22 19.28
N HIS A 263 15.66 28.73 18.26
CA HIS A 263 15.57 29.36 16.95
C HIS A 263 14.14 29.72 16.64
N MET A 264 13.89 30.92 16.12
CA MET A 264 12.59 31.30 15.59
C MET A 264 12.52 30.94 14.12
N ILE A 265 11.57 30.10 13.77
CA ILE A 265 11.28 29.72 12.38
C ILE A 265 10.00 30.41 11.96
N GLN A 266 10.08 31.21 10.91
CA GLN A 266 8.91 31.88 10.34
C GLN A 266 8.49 31.15 9.06
N SER A 267 7.20 30.82 8.94
CA SER A 267 6.66 30.26 7.69
C SER A 267 6.78 31.29 6.56
N LYS A 268 7.06 30.84 5.32
CA LYS A 268 7.09 31.68 4.11
C LYS A 268 5.86 32.61 3.98
N SER A 269 4.71 32.23 4.52
CA SER A 269 3.50 33.06 4.53
C SER A 269 3.48 34.13 5.62
N GLY A 270 4.50 34.20 6.49
CA GLY A 270 4.57 35.14 7.63
C GLY A 270 3.53 34.91 8.75
N LYS A 271 2.58 33.99 8.54
CA LYS A 271 1.41 33.82 9.42
C LYS A 271 1.63 32.88 10.60
N LYS A 272 2.69 32.08 10.59
CA LYS A 272 2.99 31.15 11.68
C LYS A 272 4.43 31.30 12.11
N GLN A 273 4.64 31.62 13.39
CA GLN A 273 5.92 31.58 14.05
C GLN A 273 6.01 30.31 14.89
N VAL A 274 7.14 29.63 14.82
CA VAL A 274 7.43 28.42 15.58
C VAL A 274 8.80 28.61 16.23
N TYR A 275 8.89 28.27 17.50
CA TYR A 275 10.13 28.35 18.27
C TYR A 275 10.70 26.96 18.40
N ARG A 276 11.82 26.71 17.72
CA ARG A 276 12.51 25.41 17.74
C ARG A 276 13.56 25.41 18.84
N LEU A 277 13.45 24.46 19.75
CA LEU A 277 14.52 24.13 20.66
C LEU A 277 15.34 23.01 20.05
N THR A 278 16.62 23.27 19.86
CA THR A 278 17.61 22.27 19.44
C THR A 278 18.45 21.92 20.66
N MET A 279 18.48 20.64 21.01
CA MET A 279 19.26 20.08 22.12
C MET A 279 20.24 19.07 21.55
N SER A 280 21.49 19.11 22.00
CA SER A 280 22.49 18.13 21.55
C SER A 280 23.30 17.58 22.70
N ASN A 281 23.82 16.37 22.52
CA ASN A 281 24.77 15.73 23.40
C ASN A 281 26.20 15.75 22.81
N PRO A 282 27.23 15.33 23.56
CA PRO A 282 28.62 15.25 23.07
C PRO A 282 28.78 14.28 21.87
N GLU A 283 27.92 13.29 21.75
CA GLU A 283 27.90 12.29 20.66
C GLU A 283 27.21 12.80 19.39
N LYS A 284 26.87 14.10 19.35
CA LYS A 284 26.19 14.77 18.22
C LYS A 284 24.77 14.26 17.93
N MET A 285 24.10 13.64 18.89
CA MET A 285 22.66 13.40 18.77
C MET A 285 21.91 14.72 18.95
N PHE A 286 21.12 15.09 17.93
CA PHE A 286 20.32 16.30 17.95
C PHE A 286 18.86 15.96 18.19
N TYR A 287 18.25 16.64 19.16
CA TYR A 287 16.82 16.59 19.40
C TYR A 287 16.24 17.95 19.05
N GLU A 288 15.37 18.01 18.05
CA GLU A 288 14.69 19.23 17.64
C GLU A 288 13.23 19.16 17.99
N LYS A 289 12.73 20.17 18.67
CA LYS A 289 11.32 20.24 19.06
C LYS A 289 10.76 21.63 18.86
N ASP A 290 9.63 21.67 18.19
CA ASP A 290 8.93 22.89 17.80
C ASP A 290 7.84 23.27 18.82
N PHE A 291 7.87 24.51 19.23
CA PHE A 291 6.91 25.12 20.17
C PHE A 291 6.14 26.24 19.48
N ARG A 292 4.84 26.28 19.71
CA ARG A 292 3.99 27.35 19.16
C ARG A 292 4.06 28.65 20.01
N SER A 293 4.50 28.56 21.25
CA SER A 293 4.61 29.67 22.19
C SER A 293 6.05 29.86 22.60
N GLU A 294 6.53 31.09 22.48
CA GLU A 294 7.86 31.49 22.93
C GLU A 294 8.02 31.28 24.44
N ALA A 295 7.04 31.72 25.20
CA ALA A 295 7.04 31.59 26.65
C ALA A 295 7.19 30.11 27.10
N CYS A 296 6.56 29.18 26.36
CA CYS A 296 6.71 27.74 26.65
C CYS A 296 8.13 27.25 26.37
N ALA A 297 8.73 27.67 25.26
CA ALA A 297 10.09 27.30 24.91
C ALA A 297 11.09 27.84 25.94
N ASP A 298 10.90 29.10 26.36
CA ASP A 298 11.74 29.77 27.37
C ASP A 298 11.62 29.10 28.75
N GLU A 299 10.39 28.78 29.16
CA GLU A 299 10.15 28.10 30.44
C GLU A 299 10.85 26.75 30.51
N ILE A 300 10.75 25.94 29.43
CA ILE A 300 11.42 24.65 29.36
C ILE A 300 12.94 24.82 29.33
N MET A 301 13.45 25.75 28.51
CA MET A 301 14.88 26.04 28.42
C MET A 301 15.45 26.47 29.76
N LEU A 302 14.81 27.39 30.45
CA LEU A 302 15.24 27.86 31.78
C LEU A 302 15.21 26.72 32.83
N ALA A 303 14.17 25.89 32.75
CA ALA A 303 14.05 24.76 33.68
C ALA A 303 15.15 23.72 33.43
N LEU A 304 15.50 23.42 32.17
CA LEU A 304 16.58 22.50 31.81
C LEU A 304 17.95 23.02 32.30
N VAL A 305 18.25 24.31 32.10
CA VAL A 305 19.50 24.93 32.55
C VAL A 305 19.59 24.94 34.08
N ARG A 306 18.47 25.10 34.80
CA ARG A 306 18.43 25.00 36.26
C ARG A 306 18.74 23.59 36.77
N LEU A 307 18.23 22.55 36.07
CA LEU A 307 18.44 21.16 36.48
C LEU A 307 19.82 20.64 36.08
N ASN A 308 20.37 21.12 35.00
CA ASN A 308 21.72 20.79 34.55
C ASN A 308 22.50 22.09 34.22
N PRO A 309 23.26 22.63 35.20
CA PRO A 309 24.05 23.86 35.01
C PRO A 309 25.16 23.73 33.94
N ASP A 310 25.55 22.51 33.57
CA ASP A 310 26.57 22.25 32.58
C ASP A 310 26.07 22.44 31.12
N ILE A 311 24.79 22.77 30.95
CA ILE A 311 24.22 23.08 29.65
C ILE A 311 24.72 24.44 29.16
N ASP A 312 25.44 24.42 28.04
CA ASP A 312 25.81 25.64 27.31
C ASP A 312 24.57 26.20 26.59
N ASN A 313 24.08 27.33 27.12
CA ASN A 313 22.92 28.03 26.57
C ASN A 313 23.39 29.04 25.53
N ARG A 314 23.34 28.67 24.27
CA ARG A 314 23.65 29.58 23.17
C ARG A 314 22.43 30.42 22.84
N THR A 315 22.45 31.67 23.27
CA THR A 315 21.39 32.63 23.03
C THR A 315 21.12 32.88 21.56
N MET A 316 19.87 33.05 21.27
CA MET A 316 19.18 33.40 20.04
C MET A 316 20.06 33.93 18.91
N THR A 317 20.23 33.15 17.86
CA THR A 317 20.52 33.68 16.53
C THR A 317 19.23 33.58 15.72
N VAL A 318 18.78 34.73 15.22
CA VAL A 318 17.65 34.76 14.26
C VAL A 318 18.19 34.21 12.94
N PHE A 319 17.92 32.94 12.65
CA PHE A 319 18.19 32.38 11.35
C PHE A 319 16.90 32.37 10.54
N ASN A 320 16.89 33.14 9.45
CA ASN A 320 15.99 32.89 8.34
C ASN A 320 16.47 31.61 7.63
N LEU A 321 16.14 30.46 8.19
CA LEU A 321 16.38 29.20 7.52
C LEU A 321 15.32 29.04 6.43
N ILE A 322 15.65 29.48 5.22
CA ILE A 322 15.08 28.93 4.01
C ILE A 322 15.75 27.56 3.89
N PRO A 323 15.02 26.44 3.98
CA PRO A 323 15.62 25.14 3.69
C PRO A 323 16.18 25.17 2.26
N GLU A 324 17.47 24.90 2.08
CA GLU A 324 18.08 24.79 0.76
C GLU A 324 17.41 23.72 -0.14
N GLU A 325 16.72 22.75 0.47
CA GLU A 325 15.97 21.74 -0.27
C GLU A 325 14.75 22.29 -1.03
N GLU A 326 14.12 23.40 -0.58
CA GLU A 326 13.03 24.02 -1.34
C GLU A 326 13.52 24.97 -2.44
N ALA A 327 14.77 25.42 -2.37
CA ALA A 327 15.36 26.25 -3.43
C ALA A 327 15.77 25.44 -4.67
N ALA A 328 15.98 24.13 -4.52
CA ALA A 328 16.29 23.23 -5.63
C ALA A 328 15.04 22.77 -6.42
N ALA A 329 13.86 23.07 -5.94
CA ALA A 329 12.60 22.71 -6.60
C ALA A 329 12.00 23.84 -7.47
N GLU A 330 12.61 25.01 -7.53
CA GLU A 330 12.29 26.00 -8.57
C GLU A 330 13.03 25.57 -9.85
N GLU A 331 12.41 24.73 -10.65
CA GLU A 331 12.76 24.54 -12.05
C GLU A 331 12.85 25.93 -12.72
N PRO A 332 13.90 26.21 -13.48
CA PRO A 332 13.95 27.43 -14.28
C PRO A 332 12.76 27.39 -15.23
N LYS A 333 11.83 28.33 -15.08
CA LYS A 333 10.81 28.59 -16.09
C LYS A 333 11.56 28.73 -17.41
N ALA A 334 11.39 27.72 -18.27
CA ALA A 334 11.80 27.81 -19.64
C ALA A 334 11.15 29.08 -20.20
N GLU A 335 11.98 30.04 -20.57
CA GLU A 335 11.55 31.17 -21.39
C GLU A 335 10.99 30.56 -22.67
N ASP A 336 9.71 30.76 -22.92
CA ASP A 336 9.10 30.43 -24.19
C ASP A 336 9.92 31.09 -25.30
N PRO A 337 10.42 30.32 -26.29
CA PRO A 337 11.04 30.91 -27.45
C PRO A 337 9.96 31.72 -28.19
N LYS A 338 10.16 33.02 -28.27
CA LYS A 338 9.40 33.89 -29.16
C LYS A 338 9.36 33.25 -30.54
N VAL A 339 8.20 32.71 -30.87
CA VAL A 339 7.87 32.33 -32.25
C VAL A 339 7.78 33.66 -33.02
N GLU A 340 8.80 33.97 -33.80
CA GLU A 340 8.72 34.98 -34.86
C GLU A 340 7.75 34.41 -35.91
N GLU A 341 6.62 35.07 -36.06
CA GLU A 341 5.68 34.87 -37.18
C GLU A 341 6.42 35.08 -38.50
N PRO A 342 6.41 34.14 -39.45
CA PRO A 342 6.85 34.41 -40.79
C PRO A 342 5.77 35.24 -41.52
N LYS A 343 6.19 36.40 -42.01
CA LYS A 343 5.41 37.28 -42.90
C LYS A 343 4.81 36.46 -44.05
N ALA A 344 3.51 36.65 -44.21
CA ALA A 344 2.75 36.21 -45.40
C ALA A 344 3.36 36.89 -46.63
N GLU A 345 3.88 36.12 -47.56
CA GLU A 345 4.01 36.47 -48.96
C GLU A 345 2.74 36.03 -49.68
N GLU A 346 2.01 37.05 -50.12
CA GLU A 346 0.92 36.91 -51.13
C GLU A 346 1.53 36.34 -52.42
N THR A 347 0.93 35.24 -52.88
CA THR A 347 1.01 34.92 -54.33
C THR A 347 -0.38 34.49 -54.75
N GLU A 348 -0.84 35.23 -55.72
CA GLU A 348 -2.09 35.18 -56.45
C GLU A 348 -2.25 33.91 -57.26
N GLU A 349 -3.53 33.58 -57.44
CA GLU A 349 -4.20 32.97 -58.62
C GLU A 349 -3.72 31.60 -59.18
N GLU A 350 -4.61 30.64 -59.15
CA GLU A 350 -5.27 30.22 -60.42
C GLU A 350 -6.43 29.24 -60.15
N GLU A 351 -7.54 29.60 -60.69
CA GLU A 351 -8.77 28.80 -60.85
C GLU A 351 -8.49 27.52 -61.64
N SER A 352 -9.07 26.43 -61.25
CA SER A 352 -9.53 25.43 -62.22
C SER A 352 -10.65 24.58 -61.64
N LYS A 353 -11.83 24.80 -62.18
CA LYS A 353 -13.01 23.95 -62.21
C LYS A 353 -12.71 22.56 -62.73
N THR A 354 -13.35 21.57 -62.19
CA THR A 354 -14.15 20.51 -62.87
C THR A 354 -14.62 19.53 -61.82
N GLU A 355 -15.87 19.47 -61.50
CA GLU A 355 -17.01 18.75 -62.12
C GLU A 355 -16.94 17.21 -62.00
N LYS A 356 -17.97 16.69 -61.31
CA LYS A 356 -18.74 15.45 -61.49
C LYS A 356 -18.04 14.10 -61.23
N GLY A 357 -18.59 13.30 -60.37
CA GLY A 357 -19.66 12.39 -60.62
C GLY A 357 -19.41 10.99 -60.05
N LEU A 358 -20.48 10.49 -59.48
CA LEU A 358 -20.83 9.12 -59.11
C LEU A 358 -20.44 8.64 -57.73
#